data_30f8a256dfaa8067703a42749b813321
#
_entry.id   30f8a256dfaa8067703a42749b813321
#
_cell.length_a   1.000
_cell.length_b   1.000
_cell.length_c   1.000
_cell.angle_alpha   90.00
_cell.angle_beta   90.00
_cell.angle_gamma   90.00
#
_symmetry.space_group_name_H-M   'P 1'
#
loop_
_entity.id
_entity.type
_entity.pdbx_description
1 polymer ?
#
loop_
_entity_poly.entity_id
_entity_poly.type
_entity_poly.pdbx_seq_one_letter_code
_entity_poly.pdbx_strand_id
1 'polypeptide(L)'
;MKLKSLFSFLMISSLWGNEPLVYEGTEGIGKGKHIVFLANDHEYRSEQTCPLMAKVLAKHHGFRCTVLFGVNEEGEIHPGGKSVPGMEALGDADMLFFFARFMNLPDAEVDLLADYFERGGPAVALRTSTHCFNGQKGKWQKFNYNYSGEDYPGGLGKQVFGHTWKKNTGQGHYGGNHNQGCRITLVKEAAEHPILRGVSQIHAYSGAYGSPVPEGSTSLVEVQVLDTFKASDQIAQNKPIVTAGWAMERYTAPSGEKKDSRTAYFSFGASEDVLDEDARRLFLNASLWALGMDEEITPTLEVGIVGAYNPTPYTTGSLYFEGVKPADLAGWESSIMPEGAKLRGLDTKNEKSKKRLQRVFKNRPEMAKKHFPEEAATE
;
A
#
# COMPACT_ATOMS: atom_id res chain seq x y z
N MET A 1 46.35 -47.53 -4.35
CA MET A 1 45.32 -47.07 -3.36
C MET A 1 44.75 -45.74 -3.82
N LYS A 2 43.53 -45.72 -4.37
CA LYS A 2 42.85 -44.49 -4.83
C LYS A 2 41.86 -44.10 -3.75
N LEU A 3 42.08 -42.95 -3.08
CA LEU A 3 41.20 -42.35 -2.11
C LEU A 3 40.01 -41.74 -2.87
N LYS A 4 38.81 -42.28 -2.69
CA LYS A 4 37.56 -41.67 -3.15
C LYS A 4 37.10 -40.64 -2.10
N SER A 5 37.20 -39.36 -2.44
CA SER A 5 36.60 -38.26 -1.68
C SER A 5 35.09 -38.34 -1.83
N LEU A 6 34.40 -38.64 -0.74
CA LEU A 6 32.94 -38.54 -0.63
C LEU A 6 32.57 -37.10 -0.31
N PHE A 7 32.12 -36.34 -1.30
CA PHE A 7 31.46 -35.07 -1.04
C PHE A 7 30.03 -35.36 -0.54
N SER A 8 29.82 -35.23 0.77
CA SER A 8 28.48 -35.17 1.36
C SER A 8 27.84 -33.84 1.01
N PHE A 9 26.88 -33.85 0.12
CA PHE A 9 25.94 -32.74 -0.09
C PHE A 9 25.01 -32.71 1.12
N LEU A 10 25.23 -31.79 2.06
CA LEU A 10 24.21 -31.45 3.04
C LEU A 10 23.06 -30.80 2.28
N MET A 11 21.98 -31.54 2.06
CA MET A 11 20.69 -30.95 1.76
C MET A 11 20.23 -30.25 3.03
N ILE A 12 20.37 -28.93 3.05
CA ILE A 12 19.63 -28.07 3.95
C ILE A 12 18.19 -28.17 3.47
N SER A 13 17.36 -28.91 4.19
CA SER A 13 15.91 -28.85 4.03
C SER A 13 15.48 -27.42 4.37
N SER A 14 15.30 -26.57 3.35
CA SER A 14 14.62 -25.32 3.48
C SER A 14 13.22 -25.62 4.04
N LEU A 15 12.89 -25.02 5.17
CA LEU A 15 11.53 -24.91 5.68
C LEU A 15 10.72 -24.18 4.61
N TRP A 16 10.08 -24.91 3.73
CA TRP A 16 9.18 -24.40 2.69
C TRP A 16 7.94 -23.83 3.39
N GLY A 17 7.80 -22.51 3.39
CA GLY A 17 6.55 -21.91 3.83
C GLY A 17 6.43 -20.40 3.84
N ASN A 18 7.50 -19.62 4.03
CA ASN A 18 7.36 -18.17 4.27
C ASN A 18 8.40 -17.33 3.52
N GLU A 19 8.82 -17.74 2.33
CA GLU A 19 9.71 -16.89 1.53
C GLU A 19 8.92 -15.68 1.00
N PRO A 20 9.47 -14.46 1.10
CA PRO A 20 8.81 -13.28 0.57
C PRO A 20 8.69 -13.35 -0.95
N LEU A 21 7.65 -12.71 -1.50
CA LEU A 21 7.47 -12.56 -2.94
C LEU A 21 8.51 -11.58 -3.49
N VAL A 22 9.28 -11.99 -4.50
CA VAL A 22 10.28 -11.14 -5.14
C VAL A 22 10.02 -11.03 -6.63
N TYR A 23 10.02 -9.80 -7.14
CA TYR A 23 10.08 -9.49 -8.56
C TYR A 23 11.46 -8.89 -8.86
N GLU A 24 12.24 -9.61 -9.66
CA GLU A 24 13.62 -9.20 -10.00
C GLU A 24 13.62 -8.48 -11.34
N GLY A 25 13.80 -7.17 -11.31
CA GLY A 25 14.02 -6.35 -12.50
C GLY A 25 15.47 -6.48 -12.98
N THR A 26 15.68 -6.48 -14.29
CA THR A 26 17.00 -6.72 -14.87
C THR A 26 17.63 -5.49 -15.49
N GLU A 27 16.82 -4.64 -16.13
CA GLU A 27 17.28 -3.46 -16.88
C GLU A 27 16.37 -2.27 -16.59
N GLY A 28 16.96 -1.08 -16.47
CA GLY A 28 16.26 0.17 -16.23
C GLY A 28 16.97 1.06 -15.22
N ILE A 29 16.36 2.21 -14.95
CA ILE A 29 16.89 3.24 -14.05
C ILE A 29 17.06 2.76 -12.60
N GLY A 30 16.26 1.76 -12.19
CA GLY A 30 16.28 1.18 -10.85
C GLY A 30 17.22 0.00 -10.67
N LYS A 31 18.04 -0.35 -11.70
CA LYS A 31 18.96 -1.48 -11.63
C LYS A 31 19.92 -1.37 -10.43
N GLY A 32 19.96 -2.41 -9.62
CA GLY A 32 20.77 -2.47 -8.40
C GLY A 32 20.14 -1.79 -7.18
N LYS A 33 18.91 -1.28 -7.30
CA LYS A 33 18.12 -0.73 -6.18
C LYS A 33 17.09 -1.71 -5.69
N HIS A 34 16.89 -1.79 -4.38
CA HIS A 34 15.96 -2.68 -3.72
C HIS A 34 14.82 -1.90 -3.05
N ILE A 35 13.59 -2.17 -3.46
CA ILE A 35 12.37 -1.64 -2.84
C ILE A 35 11.66 -2.75 -2.11
N VAL A 36 11.40 -2.55 -0.82
CA VAL A 36 10.57 -3.46 -0.03
C VAL A 36 9.16 -2.87 0.07
N PHE A 37 8.15 -3.68 -0.23
CA PHE A 37 6.74 -3.37 -0.07
C PHE A 37 6.20 -4.08 1.17
N LEU A 38 5.54 -3.36 2.06
CA LEU A 38 4.86 -3.93 3.21
C LEU A 38 3.34 -3.79 3.03
N ALA A 39 2.66 -4.91 2.81
CA ALA A 39 1.24 -5.00 2.53
C ALA A 39 0.50 -5.66 3.70
N ASN A 40 0.00 -4.86 4.65
CA ASN A 40 -0.77 -5.37 5.79
C ASN A 40 -1.94 -4.45 6.18
N ASP A 41 -2.75 -4.07 5.18
CA ASP A 41 -4.00 -3.35 5.38
C ASP A 41 -5.20 -4.28 5.18
N HIS A 42 -6.13 -4.33 6.14
CA HIS A 42 -7.29 -5.22 6.09
C HIS A 42 -8.57 -4.56 5.53
N GLU A 43 -8.44 -3.35 4.94
CA GLU A 43 -9.58 -2.60 4.41
C GLU A 43 -9.44 -2.28 2.92
N TYR A 44 -8.28 -1.77 2.49
CA TYR A 44 -8.07 -1.17 1.17
C TYR A 44 -7.28 -2.04 0.20
N ARG A 45 -7.08 -3.31 0.51
CA ARG A 45 -6.48 -4.30 -0.41
C ARG A 45 -5.02 -4.02 -0.75
N SER A 46 -4.21 -3.72 0.27
CA SER A 46 -2.76 -3.55 0.11
C SER A 46 -2.11 -4.77 -0.54
N GLU A 47 -2.64 -5.97 -0.26
CA GLU A 47 -2.20 -7.24 -0.85
C GLU A 47 -2.45 -7.34 -2.37
N GLN A 48 -3.15 -6.37 -2.94
CA GLN A 48 -3.36 -6.25 -4.39
C GLN A 48 -2.60 -5.06 -4.96
N THR A 49 -2.63 -3.89 -4.30
CA THR A 49 -1.91 -2.69 -4.73
C THR A 49 -0.40 -2.90 -4.74
N CYS A 50 0.17 -3.47 -3.67
CA CYS A 50 1.63 -3.61 -3.53
C CYS A 50 2.24 -4.54 -4.58
N PRO A 51 1.72 -5.75 -4.85
CA PRO A 51 2.26 -6.59 -5.92
C PRO A 51 2.16 -5.96 -7.31
N LEU A 52 1.07 -5.22 -7.60
CA LEU A 52 0.96 -4.51 -8.87
C LEU A 52 2.06 -3.47 -9.01
N MET A 53 2.22 -2.59 -8.02
CA MET A 53 3.25 -1.54 -8.07
C MET A 53 4.67 -2.13 -8.08
N ALA A 54 4.89 -3.23 -7.35
CA ALA A 54 6.16 -3.96 -7.38
C ALA A 54 6.48 -4.50 -8.78
N LYS A 55 5.49 -5.08 -9.48
CA LYS A 55 5.66 -5.52 -10.88
C LYS A 55 5.96 -4.37 -11.83
N VAL A 56 5.26 -3.25 -11.68
CA VAL A 56 5.49 -2.04 -12.52
C VAL A 56 6.92 -1.55 -12.35
N LEU A 57 7.37 -1.36 -11.11
CA LEU A 57 8.72 -0.88 -10.80
C LEU A 57 9.80 -1.88 -11.24
N ALA A 58 9.59 -3.17 -11.01
CA ALA A 58 10.58 -4.18 -11.39
C ALA A 58 10.63 -4.37 -12.92
N LYS A 59 9.48 -4.60 -13.58
CA LYS A 59 9.43 -4.94 -15.00
C LYS A 59 9.84 -3.79 -15.91
N HIS A 60 9.32 -2.58 -15.65
CA HIS A 60 9.55 -1.43 -16.51
C HIS A 60 10.80 -0.63 -16.13
N HIS A 61 11.22 -0.69 -14.86
CA HIS A 61 12.28 0.19 -14.37
C HIS A 61 13.47 -0.54 -13.76
N GLY A 62 13.46 -1.88 -13.70
CA GLY A 62 14.64 -2.68 -13.32
C GLY A 62 14.92 -2.76 -11.81
N PHE A 63 13.99 -2.35 -10.95
CA PHE A 63 14.13 -2.51 -9.50
C PHE A 63 14.04 -3.97 -9.07
N ARG A 64 14.77 -4.35 -8.02
CA ARG A 64 14.42 -5.50 -7.22
C ARG A 64 13.29 -5.09 -6.27
N CYS A 65 12.17 -5.81 -6.29
CA CYS A 65 11.01 -5.52 -5.46
C CYS A 65 10.64 -6.73 -4.61
N THR A 66 10.76 -6.62 -3.29
CA THR A 66 10.33 -7.64 -2.34
C THR A 66 8.98 -7.24 -1.74
N VAL A 67 7.97 -8.10 -1.81
CA VAL A 67 6.64 -7.83 -1.24
C VAL A 67 6.41 -8.69 -0.01
N LEU A 68 6.25 -8.05 1.13
CA LEU A 68 5.96 -8.65 2.42
C LEU A 68 4.48 -8.53 2.72
N PHE A 69 3.88 -9.62 3.19
CA PHE A 69 2.45 -9.67 3.50
C PHE A 69 2.19 -9.98 4.96
N GLY A 70 1.11 -9.46 5.52
CA GLY A 70 0.50 -10.04 6.70
C GLY A 70 0.01 -11.45 6.37
N VAL A 71 0.32 -12.43 7.22
CA VAL A 71 -0.04 -13.83 7.00
C VAL A 71 -0.79 -14.41 8.20
N ASN A 72 -1.51 -15.52 7.95
CA ASN A 72 -2.08 -16.40 8.97
C ASN A 72 -1.06 -17.48 9.39
N GLU A 73 -1.47 -18.40 10.27
CA GLU A 73 -0.60 -19.49 10.78
C GLU A 73 -0.20 -20.50 9.70
N GLU A 74 -0.99 -20.61 8.62
CA GLU A 74 -0.73 -21.47 7.48
C GLU A 74 0.21 -20.83 6.44
N GLY A 75 0.66 -19.58 6.69
CA GLY A 75 1.51 -18.80 5.76
C GLY A 75 0.74 -18.24 4.56
N GLU A 76 -0.58 -18.22 4.62
CA GLU A 76 -1.42 -17.61 3.59
C GLU A 76 -1.55 -16.11 3.81
N ILE A 77 -1.65 -15.35 2.73
CA ILE A 77 -1.86 -13.90 2.76
C ILE A 77 -3.16 -13.59 3.51
N HIS A 78 -3.01 -12.89 4.62
CA HIS A 78 -4.12 -12.51 5.49
C HIS A 78 -4.04 -11.00 5.79
N PRO A 79 -4.85 -10.18 5.10
CA PRO A 79 -4.84 -8.74 5.33
C PRO A 79 -5.12 -8.39 6.79
N GLY A 80 -4.21 -7.66 7.42
CA GLY A 80 -4.23 -7.41 8.87
C GLY A 80 -3.70 -8.58 9.71
N GLY A 81 -2.91 -9.48 9.13
CA GLY A 81 -2.21 -10.57 9.82
C GLY A 81 -1.32 -10.07 10.95
N LYS A 82 -1.12 -10.94 11.95
CA LYS A 82 -0.34 -10.63 13.16
C LYS A 82 1.16 -10.94 13.03
N SER A 83 1.60 -11.33 11.85
CA SER A 83 3.00 -11.55 11.49
C SER A 83 3.20 -11.13 10.04
N VAL A 84 4.40 -10.61 9.75
CA VAL A 84 4.86 -10.21 8.41
C VAL A 84 6.23 -10.84 8.20
N PRO A 85 6.29 -12.11 7.77
CA PRO A 85 7.55 -12.79 7.53
C PRO A 85 8.40 -12.11 6.47
N GLY A 86 9.73 -12.21 6.59
CA GLY A 86 10.68 -11.65 5.64
C GLY A 86 11.03 -10.18 5.87
N MET A 87 10.69 -9.62 7.04
CA MET A 87 11.04 -8.24 7.42
C MET A 87 12.57 -7.99 7.42
N GLU A 88 13.40 -9.04 7.43
CA GLU A 88 14.86 -8.98 7.27
C GLU A 88 15.26 -8.30 5.97
N ALA A 89 14.42 -8.36 4.93
CA ALA A 89 14.61 -7.65 3.67
C ALA A 89 14.72 -6.12 3.82
N LEU A 90 14.22 -5.57 4.94
CA LEU A 90 14.42 -4.15 5.26
C LEU A 90 15.89 -3.81 5.54
N GLY A 91 16.73 -4.80 5.86
CA GLY A 91 18.15 -4.60 6.16
C GLY A 91 18.93 -4.01 4.99
N ASP A 92 18.66 -4.41 3.76
CA ASP A 92 19.30 -3.95 2.52
C ASP A 92 18.37 -3.13 1.60
N ALA A 93 17.16 -2.80 2.06
CA ALA A 93 16.22 -1.99 1.29
C ALA A 93 16.71 -0.55 1.11
N ASP A 94 16.71 -0.06 -0.13
CA ASP A 94 16.90 1.35 -0.45
C ASP A 94 15.65 2.20 -0.15
N MET A 95 14.45 1.63 -0.27
CA MET A 95 13.19 2.30 0.02
C MET A 95 12.12 1.32 0.51
N LEU A 96 11.24 1.82 1.39
CA LEU A 96 10.04 1.12 1.85
C LEU A 96 8.77 1.71 1.21
N PHE A 97 8.00 0.87 0.51
CA PHE A 97 6.64 1.19 0.09
C PHE A 97 5.66 0.61 1.13
N PHE A 98 4.98 1.48 1.87
CA PHE A 98 4.31 1.12 3.11
C PHE A 98 2.79 1.25 3.00
N PHE A 99 2.07 0.14 3.14
CA PHE A 99 0.61 0.14 3.12
C PHE A 99 0.05 -0.80 4.19
N ALA A 100 -0.13 -0.27 5.40
CA ALA A 100 -0.51 -1.05 6.56
C ALA A 100 -1.60 -0.37 7.40
N ARG A 101 -2.32 -1.17 8.20
CA ARG A 101 -3.36 -0.70 9.10
C ARG A 101 -3.44 -1.52 10.37
N PHE A 102 -3.37 -0.85 11.52
CA PHE A 102 -3.60 -1.43 12.84
C PHE A 102 -2.80 -2.70 13.12
N MET A 103 -1.56 -2.75 12.65
CA MET A 103 -0.67 -3.86 12.93
C MET A 103 -0.45 -4.04 14.44
N ASN A 104 -0.31 -5.29 14.83
CA ASN A 104 0.13 -5.71 16.16
C ASN A 104 1.02 -6.94 15.96
N LEU A 105 2.32 -6.68 15.77
CA LEU A 105 3.31 -7.64 15.31
C LEU A 105 4.22 -8.11 16.47
N PRO A 106 4.90 -9.26 16.33
CA PRO A 106 5.98 -9.65 17.24
C PRO A 106 7.06 -8.57 17.33
N ASP A 107 7.63 -8.38 18.52
CA ASP A 107 8.66 -7.36 18.77
C ASP A 107 9.85 -7.49 17.79
N ALA A 108 10.26 -8.71 17.45
CA ALA A 108 11.36 -8.95 16.53
C ALA A 108 11.10 -8.38 15.10
N GLU A 109 9.86 -8.48 14.61
CA GLU A 109 9.48 -7.88 13.33
C GLU A 109 9.43 -6.35 13.44
N VAL A 110 8.91 -5.82 14.57
CA VAL A 110 8.88 -4.37 14.79
C VAL A 110 10.28 -3.79 14.96
N ASP A 111 11.23 -4.55 15.54
CA ASP A 111 12.64 -4.17 15.64
C ASP A 111 13.23 -3.87 14.26
N LEU A 112 13.02 -4.76 13.29
CA LEU A 112 13.52 -4.60 11.92
C LEU A 112 12.95 -3.35 11.23
N LEU A 113 11.66 -3.06 11.44
CA LEU A 113 11.04 -1.84 10.91
C LEU A 113 11.57 -0.59 11.63
N ALA A 114 11.79 -0.67 12.95
CA ALA A 114 12.36 0.41 13.72
C ALA A 114 13.80 0.71 13.28
N ASP A 115 14.63 -0.31 13.10
CA ASP A 115 16.01 -0.19 12.62
C ASP A 115 16.05 0.45 11.22
N TYR A 116 15.08 0.12 10.35
CA TYR A 116 14.94 0.75 9.04
C TYR A 116 14.77 2.27 9.16
N PHE A 117 13.86 2.75 10.01
CA PHE A 117 13.66 4.19 10.19
C PHE A 117 14.76 4.85 11.03
N GLU A 118 15.42 4.12 11.95
CA GLU A 118 16.59 4.64 12.69
C GLU A 118 17.77 4.98 11.77
N ARG A 119 17.99 4.18 10.73
CA ARG A 119 19.07 4.48 9.76
C ARG A 119 18.69 5.54 8.74
N GLY A 120 17.49 6.14 8.80
CA GLY A 120 17.04 7.14 7.85
C GLY A 120 16.48 6.55 6.55
N GLY A 121 15.85 5.39 6.60
CA GLY A 121 15.24 4.76 5.42
C GLY A 121 14.11 5.61 4.83
N PRO A 122 14.13 5.94 3.50
CA PRO A 122 13.08 6.72 2.86
C PRO A 122 11.84 5.87 2.60
N ALA A 123 10.65 6.50 2.54
CA ALA A 123 9.42 5.74 2.36
C ALA A 123 8.35 6.45 1.55
N VAL A 124 7.52 5.64 0.85
CA VAL A 124 6.24 6.06 0.28
C VAL A 124 5.14 5.33 1.03
N ALA A 125 4.14 6.05 1.50
CA ALA A 125 3.08 5.47 2.31
C ALA A 125 1.69 5.78 1.76
N LEU A 126 0.79 4.81 1.84
CA LEU A 126 -0.57 4.95 1.34
C LEU A 126 -1.62 4.84 2.46
N ARG A 127 -2.70 5.59 2.33
CA ARG A 127 -3.97 5.50 3.09
C ARG A 127 -3.77 5.34 4.61
N THR A 128 -4.08 4.18 5.10
CA THR A 128 -4.12 3.79 6.51
C THR A 128 -2.76 3.76 7.19
N SER A 129 -1.69 3.99 6.46
CA SER A 129 -0.32 4.02 7.01
C SER A 129 -0.11 5.08 8.09
N THR A 130 -0.94 6.14 8.12
CA THR A 130 -0.96 7.12 9.22
C THR A 130 -1.48 6.54 10.55
N HIS A 131 -2.13 5.35 10.52
CA HIS A 131 -2.57 4.61 11.69
C HIS A 131 -2.20 3.13 11.59
N CYS A 132 -0.94 2.90 11.20
CA CYS A 132 -0.41 1.57 10.88
C CYS A 132 -0.33 0.62 12.07
N PHE A 133 -0.17 1.11 13.32
CA PHE A 133 -0.11 0.29 14.52
C PHE A 133 -1.27 0.57 15.48
N ASN A 134 -1.80 -0.52 16.08
CA ASN A 134 -2.81 -0.45 17.15
C ASN A 134 -2.74 -1.69 18.04
N GLY A 135 -2.66 -1.49 19.34
CA GLY A 135 -2.60 -2.58 20.32
C GLY A 135 -1.21 -3.16 20.55
N GLN A 136 -0.17 -2.59 19.92
CA GLN A 136 1.23 -2.93 20.19
C GLN A 136 1.56 -2.65 21.66
N LYS A 137 2.30 -3.55 22.30
CA LYS A 137 2.66 -3.47 23.73
C LYS A 137 4.17 -3.32 23.91
N GLY A 138 4.62 -3.25 25.17
CA GLY A 138 6.04 -3.24 25.53
C GLY A 138 6.78 -2.03 24.95
N LYS A 139 8.01 -2.23 24.53
CA LYS A 139 8.91 -1.17 24.02
C LYS A 139 8.35 -0.45 22.79
N TRP A 140 7.50 -1.13 21.99
CA TRP A 140 6.90 -0.60 20.77
C TRP A 140 5.50 -0.06 20.95
N GLN A 141 4.97 0.02 22.18
CA GLN A 141 3.69 0.67 22.45
C GLN A 141 3.61 2.09 21.88
N LYS A 142 4.73 2.79 21.83
CA LYS A 142 4.84 4.13 21.26
C LYS A 142 4.54 4.23 19.75
N PHE A 143 4.52 3.11 19.00
CA PHE A 143 4.15 3.10 17.58
C PHE A 143 2.65 3.18 17.33
N ASN A 144 1.82 2.89 18.35
CA ASN A 144 0.37 2.96 18.20
C ASN A 144 -0.09 4.36 17.75
N TYR A 145 -1.02 4.39 16.82
CA TYR A 145 -1.54 5.63 16.20
C TYR A 145 -2.14 6.62 17.22
N ASN A 146 -2.60 6.13 18.35
CA ASN A 146 -3.22 6.90 19.43
C ASN A 146 -2.26 7.14 20.62
N TYR A 147 -0.98 6.82 20.48
CA TYR A 147 -0.01 7.02 21.53
C TYR A 147 0.09 8.51 21.91
N SER A 148 0.06 8.80 23.21
CA SER A 148 0.02 10.15 23.76
C SER A 148 1.24 10.50 24.64
N GLY A 149 2.22 9.58 24.73
CA GLY A 149 3.50 9.86 25.40
C GLY A 149 4.28 10.95 24.68
N GLU A 150 5.05 11.74 25.44
CA GLU A 150 5.78 12.91 24.92
C GLU A 150 6.94 12.51 24.00
N ASP A 151 7.49 11.31 24.18
CA ASP A 151 8.63 10.78 23.43
C ASP A 151 8.32 10.46 21.97
N TYR A 152 7.05 10.08 21.63
CA TYR A 152 6.67 9.71 20.25
C TYR A 152 5.17 9.97 19.97
N PRO A 153 4.65 11.18 20.19
CA PRO A 153 3.22 11.46 20.18
C PRO A 153 2.57 11.20 18.83
N GLY A 154 1.45 10.46 18.82
CA GLY A 154 0.70 10.12 17.61
C GLY A 154 1.25 8.92 16.87
N GLY A 155 2.27 8.25 17.43
CA GLY A 155 2.80 7.00 16.91
C GLY A 155 3.60 7.11 15.60
N LEU A 156 3.99 5.95 15.07
CA LEU A 156 4.84 5.87 13.88
C LEU A 156 4.27 6.67 12.70
N GLY A 157 2.98 6.56 12.45
CA GLY A 157 2.34 7.25 11.33
C GLY A 157 2.53 8.76 11.37
N LYS A 158 2.37 9.39 12.55
CA LYS A 158 2.58 10.83 12.69
C LYS A 158 4.06 11.21 12.60
N GLN A 159 4.93 10.45 13.22
CA GLN A 159 6.34 10.79 13.33
C GLN A 159 7.09 10.61 12.00
N VAL A 160 6.68 9.64 11.18
CA VAL A 160 7.32 9.36 9.88
C VAL A 160 6.55 9.93 8.70
N PHE A 161 5.20 9.90 8.74
CA PHE A 161 4.37 10.32 7.61
C PHE A 161 3.59 11.62 7.86
N GLY A 162 3.88 12.31 8.97
CA GLY A 162 3.36 13.65 9.26
C GLY A 162 1.98 13.70 9.91
N HIS A 163 1.18 12.64 9.86
CA HIS A 163 -0.18 12.63 10.39
C HIS A 163 -0.56 11.32 11.08
N THR A 164 -1.59 11.37 11.95
CA THR A 164 -2.20 10.18 12.54
C THR A 164 -3.72 10.25 12.47
N TRP A 165 -4.37 9.10 12.28
CA TRP A 165 -5.83 8.98 12.32
C TRP A 165 -6.32 8.99 13.77
N LYS A 166 -6.69 10.14 14.28
CA LYS A 166 -7.22 10.30 15.63
C LYS A 166 -8.43 11.24 15.63
N LYS A 167 -9.41 10.96 16.45
CA LYS A 167 -10.55 11.87 16.64
C LYS A 167 -10.02 13.28 16.98
N ASN A 168 -10.54 14.28 16.27
CA ASN A 168 -10.17 15.71 16.43
C ASN A 168 -8.79 16.10 15.86
N THR A 169 -8.15 15.29 15.00
CA THR A 169 -6.92 15.68 14.28
C THR A 169 -7.18 16.43 12.98
N GLY A 170 -8.43 16.61 12.61
CA GLY A 170 -8.83 17.24 11.34
C GLY A 170 -8.84 16.29 10.14
N GLN A 171 -8.39 15.04 10.30
CA GLN A 171 -8.48 14.05 9.23
C GLN A 171 -9.91 13.51 9.12
N GLY A 172 -10.43 13.40 7.90
CA GLY A 172 -11.77 12.92 7.61
C GLY A 172 -11.86 12.14 6.29
N HIS A 173 -12.92 11.36 6.15
CA HIS A 173 -13.24 10.68 4.89
C HIS A 173 -13.84 11.64 3.87
N TYR A 174 -13.33 11.56 2.64
CA TYR A 174 -13.83 12.30 1.47
C TYR A 174 -14.16 11.30 0.38
N GLY A 175 -15.46 11.13 0.08
CA GLY A 175 -15.97 10.09 -0.81
C GLY A 175 -15.79 8.68 -0.21
N GLY A 176 -15.67 7.68 -1.09
CA GLY A 176 -15.26 6.33 -0.70
C GLY A 176 -16.28 5.52 0.12
N ASN A 177 -17.54 5.83 0.05
CA ASN A 177 -18.61 5.05 0.69
C ASN A 177 -19.31 4.09 -0.29
N HIS A 178 -18.62 3.69 -1.38
CA HIS A 178 -19.11 2.93 -2.53
C HIS A 178 -20.16 3.65 -3.40
N ASN A 179 -20.54 4.88 -3.08
CA ASN A 179 -21.47 5.69 -3.86
C ASN A 179 -20.81 6.89 -4.51
N GLN A 180 -19.72 7.39 -3.95
CA GLN A 180 -18.99 8.56 -4.43
C GLN A 180 -17.52 8.25 -4.57
N GLY A 181 -16.97 8.49 -5.76
CA GLY A 181 -15.54 8.54 -5.99
C GLY A 181 -14.96 9.92 -5.64
N CYS A 182 -13.68 10.07 -5.85
CA CYS A 182 -12.98 11.33 -5.70
C CYS A 182 -12.16 11.65 -6.94
N ARG A 183 -12.09 12.94 -7.26
CA ARG A 183 -11.09 13.50 -8.15
C ARG A 183 -9.93 14.00 -7.30
N ILE A 184 -8.74 13.56 -7.62
CA ILE A 184 -7.50 14.05 -7.03
C ILE A 184 -6.87 15.00 -8.03
N THR A 185 -6.59 16.22 -7.61
CA THR A 185 -6.00 17.30 -8.42
C THR A 185 -4.68 17.75 -7.83
N LEU A 186 -3.82 18.31 -8.66
CA LEU A 186 -2.52 18.81 -8.24
C LEU A 186 -2.67 20.14 -7.49
N VAL A 187 -1.90 20.31 -6.43
CA VAL A 187 -1.73 21.60 -5.76
C VAL A 187 -0.93 22.52 -6.68
N LYS A 188 -1.49 23.67 -7.01
CA LYS A 188 -0.91 24.61 -7.98
C LYS A 188 0.49 25.07 -7.57
N GLU A 189 0.67 25.34 -6.31
CA GLU A 189 1.94 25.82 -5.73
C GLU A 189 3.05 24.76 -5.78
N ALA A 190 2.69 23.49 -5.94
CA ALA A 190 3.62 22.37 -6.04
C ALA A 190 3.79 21.84 -7.48
N ALA A 191 3.27 22.54 -8.50
CA ALA A 191 3.24 22.05 -9.89
C ALA A 191 4.61 21.64 -10.45
N GLU A 192 5.69 22.28 -9.99
CA GLU A 192 7.08 21.98 -10.40
C GLU A 192 7.72 20.84 -9.58
N HIS A 193 7.03 20.31 -8.57
CA HIS A 193 7.59 19.25 -7.74
C HIS A 193 7.81 17.97 -8.55
N PRO A 194 8.97 17.31 -8.47
CA PRO A 194 9.30 16.14 -9.30
C PRO A 194 8.26 15.03 -9.26
N ILE A 195 7.65 14.78 -8.11
CA ILE A 195 6.58 13.77 -7.94
C ILE A 195 5.39 14.00 -8.88
N LEU A 196 5.12 15.23 -9.28
CA LEU A 196 3.94 15.59 -10.08
C LEU A 196 4.20 15.59 -11.59
N ARG A 197 5.44 15.35 -12.05
CA ARG A 197 5.78 15.33 -13.48
C ARG A 197 4.96 14.28 -14.23
N GLY A 198 4.24 14.72 -15.26
CA GLY A 198 3.40 13.87 -16.10
C GLY A 198 2.09 13.37 -15.45
N VAL A 199 1.81 13.78 -14.22
CA VAL A 199 0.52 13.56 -13.56
C VAL A 199 -0.43 14.69 -13.91
N SER A 200 -1.68 14.40 -14.21
CA SER A 200 -2.71 15.40 -14.51
C SER A 200 -3.85 15.38 -13.50
N GLN A 201 -4.57 14.28 -13.44
CA GLN A 201 -5.73 14.12 -12.57
C GLN A 201 -5.96 12.64 -12.31
N ILE A 202 -6.29 12.27 -11.08
CA ILE A 202 -6.51 10.88 -10.68
C ILE A 202 -7.96 10.69 -10.25
N HIS A 203 -8.55 9.56 -10.64
CA HIS A 203 -9.83 9.10 -10.10
C HIS A 203 -9.60 8.06 -9.01
N ALA A 204 -9.96 8.41 -7.76
CA ALA A 204 -9.90 7.49 -6.62
C ALA A 204 -11.28 6.91 -6.32
N TYR A 205 -11.48 5.63 -6.65
CA TYR A 205 -12.72 4.88 -6.37
C TYR A 205 -12.98 4.69 -4.89
N SER A 206 -11.91 4.53 -4.13
CA SER A 206 -11.98 4.33 -2.67
C SER A 206 -12.16 5.62 -1.88
N GLY A 207 -12.23 6.78 -2.57
CA GLY A 207 -12.14 8.07 -1.92
C GLY A 207 -10.75 8.36 -1.35
N ALA A 208 -10.65 9.37 -0.52
CA ALA A 208 -9.40 9.76 0.13
C ALA A 208 -9.65 10.17 1.59
N TYR A 209 -8.59 10.36 2.37
CA TYR A 209 -8.66 11.10 3.63
C TYR A 209 -8.21 12.53 3.39
N GLY A 210 -9.05 13.51 3.76
CA GLY A 210 -8.60 14.88 3.84
C GLY A 210 -7.88 15.12 5.16
N SER A 211 -6.77 15.83 5.13
CA SER A 211 -5.97 16.12 6.33
C SER A 211 -5.48 17.56 6.30
N PRO A 212 -5.25 18.18 7.47
CA PRO A 212 -4.42 19.37 7.53
C PRO A 212 -3.03 19.04 6.97
N VAL A 213 -2.41 20.02 6.33
CA VAL A 213 -1.04 19.91 5.81
C VAL A 213 -0.09 19.76 7.00
N PRO A 214 0.73 18.71 7.11
CA PRO A 214 1.70 18.59 8.19
C PRO A 214 2.76 19.71 8.12
N GLU A 215 3.18 20.17 9.28
CA GLU A 215 4.25 21.17 9.37
C GLU A 215 5.55 20.66 8.72
N GLY A 216 6.20 21.51 7.91
CA GLY A 216 7.43 21.15 7.20
C GLY A 216 7.23 20.21 6.00
N SER A 217 5.97 20.00 5.55
CA SER A 217 5.68 19.23 4.35
C SER A 217 5.27 20.12 3.17
N THR A 218 5.45 19.59 1.96
CA THR A 218 4.91 20.16 0.73
C THR A 218 3.62 19.43 0.36
N SER A 219 2.47 20.13 0.36
CA SER A 219 1.20 19.60 -0.14
C SER A 219 1.30 19.39 -1.64
N LEU A 220 1.02 18.18 -2.11
CA LEU A 220 1.17 17.79 -3.51
C LEU A 220 -0.17 17.69 -4.24
N VAL A 221 -1.15 17.08 -3.59
CA VAL A 221 -2.44 16.78 -4.20
C VAL A 221 -3.59 17.05 -3.24
N GLU A 222 -4.73 17.40 -3.82
CA GLU A 222 -5.98 17.70 -3.13
C GLU A 222 -7.09 16.77 -3.58
N VAL A 223 -8.06 16.52 -2.69
CA VAL A 223 -9.23 15.69 -2.99
C VAL A 223 -10.47 16.53 -3.17
N GLN A 224 -11.22 16.24 -4.23
CA GLN A 224 -12.55 16.74 -4.55
C GLN A 224 -13.52 15.57 -4.62
N VAL A 225 -14.57 15.58 -3.80
CA VAL A 225 -15.59 14.54 -3.82
C VAL A 225 -16.47 14.69 -5.05
N LEU A 226 -16.79 13.60 -5.73
CA LEU A 226 -17.70 13.58 -6.88
C LEU A 226 -19.15 13.31 -6.43
N ASP A 227 -20.12 13.72 -7.23
CA ASP A 227 -21.56 13.49 -6.95
C ASP A 227 -21.88 11.99 -6.96
N THR A 228 -21.20 11.21 -7.81
CA THR A 228 -21.36 9.76 -7.87
C THR A 228 -20.02 9.05 -7.90
N PHE A 229 -20.05 7.76 -8.23
CA PHE A 229 -18.88 6.90 -8.32
C PHE A 229 -18.06 7.05 -9.61
N LYS A 230 -18.59 7.74 -10.62
CA LYS A 230 -17.99 7.81 -11.96
C LYS A 230 -16.98 8.96 -12.08
N ALA A 231 -15.87 8.69 -12.76
CA ALA A 231 -14.81 9.68 -12.99
C ALA A 231 -15.26 10.94 -13.75
N SER A 232 -16.25 10.78 -14.63
CA SER A 232 -16.79 11.88 -15.46
C SER A 232 -17.77 12.81 -14.73
N ASP A 233 -18.15 12.47 -13.51
CA ASP A 233 -19.20 13.20 -12.79
C ASP A 233 -18.73 14.54 -12.22
N GLN A 234 -19.70 15.36 -11.88
CA GLN A 234 -19.46 16.67 -11.32
C GLN A 234 -18.94 16.59 -9.89
N ILE A 235 -18.22 17.62 -9.49
CA ILE A 235 -17.80 17.79 -8.10
C ILE A 235 -19.03 18.01 -7.22
N ALA A 236 -19.14 17.26 -6.13
CA ALA A 236 -20.23 17.40 -5.17
C ALA A 236 -20.21 18.79 -4.54
N GLN A 237 -21.36 19.48 -4.60
CA GLN A 237 -21.48 20.79 -4.02
C GLN A 237 -21.33 20.75 -2.49
N ASN A 238 -20.82 21.83 -1.92
CA ASN A 238 -20.65 22.00 -0.47
C ASN A 238 -19.70 21.00 0.19
N LYS A 239 -18.79 20.37 -0.58
CA LYS A 239 -17.69 19.60 -0.04
C LYS A 239 -16.41 20.41 -0.13
N PRO A 240 -15.63 20.53 0.97
CA PRO A 240 -14.37 21.25 0.92
C PRO A 240 -13.35 20.50 0.06
N ILE A 241 -12.46 21.26 -0.57
CA ILE A 241 -11.22 20.72 -1.15
C ILE A 241 -10.20 20.69 -0.03
N VAL A 242 -9.53 19.55 0.14
CA VAL A 242 -8.56 19.36 1.22
C VAL A 242 -7.37 18.57 0.74
N THR A 243 -6.23 18.75 1.40
CA THR A 243 -5.01 18.01 1.09
C THR A 243 -5.22 16.48 1.25
N ALA A 244 -4.75 15.75 0.26
CA ALA A 244 -4.82 14.28 0.19
C ALA A 244 -3.46 13.60 0.00
N GLY A 245 -2.38 14.36 -0.14
CA GLY A 245 -1.02 13.84 -0.23
C GLY A 245 0.02 14.94 -0.11
N TRP A 246 1.17 14.57 0.45
CA TRP A 246 2.30 15.47 0.72
C TRP A 246 3.63 14.75 0.67
N ALA A 247 4.71 15.53 0.55
CA ALA A 247 6.09 15.11 0.65
C ALA A 247 6.78 15.78 1.84
N MET A 248 7.69 15.07 2.47
CA MET A 248 8.51 15.53 3.59
C MET A 248 9.97 15.14 3.33
N GLU A 249 10.91 16.03 3.63
CA GLU A 249 12.36 15.77 3.51
C GLU A 249 13.00 15.37 4.85
N ARG A 250 12.17 15.30 5.90
CA ARG A 250 12.62 14.95 7.25
C ARG A 250 11.51 14.30 8.06
N TYR A 251 11.87 13.30 8.87
CA TYR A 251 10.95 12.68 9.81
C TYR A 251 11.60 12.45 11.19
N THR A 252 10.81 12.01 12.18
CA THR A 252 11.33 11.62 13.51
C THR A 252 11.47 10.11 13.59
N ALA A 253 12.69 9.64 13.78
CA ALA A 253 13.01 8.23 13.97
C ALA A 253 12.48 7.69 15.33
N PRO A 254 12.41 6.35 15.53
CA PRO A 254 11.96 5.75 16.77
C PRO A 254 12.72 6.20 18.02
N SER A 255 14.00 6.57 17.91
CA SER A 255 14.78 7.17 19.02
C SER A 255 14.35 8.58 19.40
N GLY A 256 13.56 9.26 18.56
CA GLY A 256 13.23 10.67 18.69
C GLY A 256 14.16 11.58 17.87
N GLU A 257 15.22 11.04 17.26
CA GLU A 257 16.14 11.80 16.41
C GLU A 257 15.47 12.21 15.10
N LYS A 258 15.77 13.39 14.61
CA LYS A 258 15.34 13.83 13.27
C LYS A 258 16.28 13.27 12.21
N LYS A 259 15.70 12.60 11.20
CA LYS A 259 16.44 12.10 10.04
C LYS A 259 16.15 12.96 8.83
N ASP A 260 17.18 13.41 8.15
CA ASP A 260 17.09 14.03 6.83
C ASP A 260 16.89 12.92 5.81
N SER A 261 15.63 12.59 5.57
CA SER A 261 15.23 11.51 4.68
C SER A 261 13.81 11.75 4.13
N ARG A 262 13.61 11.41 2.88
CA ARG A 262 12.41 11.70 2.12
C ARG A 262 11.30 10.71 2.39
N THR A 263 10.11 11.24 2.71
CA THR A 263 8.89 10.44 2.78
C THR A 263 7.76 11.11 2.02
N ALA A 264 6.94 10.32 1.32
CA ALA A 264 5.72 10.78 0.68
C ALA A 264 4.53 10.00 1.20
N TYR A 265 3.39 10.67 1.37
CA TYR A 265 2.15 10.05 1.81
C TYR A 265 1.00 10.45 0.90
N PHE A 266 0.18 9.45 0.54
CA PHE A 266 -1.06 9.67 -0.22
C PHE A 266 -2.22 8.96 0.47
N SER A 267 -3.31 9.67 0.69
CA SER A 267 -4.47 9.18 1.43
C SER A 267 -5.44 8.34 0.58
N PHE A 268 -5.04 7.94 -0.61
CA PHE A 268 -5.70 7.05 -1.58
C PHE A 268 -4.70 5.98 -2.05
N GLY A 269 -5.08 5.13 -2.99
CA GLY A 269 -4.24 4.04 -3.50
C GLY A 269 -4.73 2.65 -3.11
N ALA A 270 -6.03 2.50 -2.84
CA ALA A 270 -6.65 1.18 -2.74
C ALA A 270 -6.54 0.41 -4.07
N SER A 271 -6.83 -0.88 -4.05
CA SER A 271 -6.71 -1.76 -5.21
C SER A 271 -7.35 -1.24 -6.49
N GLU A 272 -8.51 -0.59 -6.41
CA GLU A 272 -9.20 -0.03 -7.57
C GLU A 272 -8.59 1.31 -8.03
N ASP A 273 -7.99 2.09 -7.11
CA ASP A 273 -7.43 3.41 -7.42
C ASP A 273 -6.22 3.30 -8.35
N VAL A 274 -5.47 2.20 -8.28
CA VAL A 274 -4.30 1.96 -9.17
C VAL A 274 -4.69 1.42 -10.55
N LEU A 275 -5.99 1.32 -10.88
CA LEU A 275 -6.44 1.20 -12.26
C LEU A 275 -6.21 2.51 -13.04
N ASP A 276 -6.20 3.64 -12.35
CA ASP A 276 -5.87 4.94 -12.91
C ASP A 276 -4.36 5.03 -13.20
N GLU A 277 -4.01 5.45 -14.42
CA GLU A 277 -2.61 5.54 -14.86
C GLU A 277 -1.84 6.60 -14.10
N ASP A 278 -2.47 7.76 -13.87
CA ASP A 278 -1.83 8.87 -13.16
C ASP A 278 -1.61 8.54 -11.68
N ALA A 279 -2.42 7.65 -11.08
CA ALA A 279 -2.15 7.13 -9.75
C ALA A 279 -0.87 6.28 -9.72
N ARG A 280 -0.70 5.38 -10.69
CA ARG A 280 0.54 4.58 -10.79
C ARG A 280 1.75 5.46 -11.06
N ARG A 281 1.62 6.47 -11.93
CA ARG A 281 2.66 7.47 -12.25
C ARG A 281 3.06 8.26 -11.00
N LEU A 282 2.09 8.75 -10.24
CA LEU A 282 2.34 9.47 -8.99
C LEU A 282 3.13 8.62 -8.00
N PHE A 283 2.76 7.34 -7.83
CA PHE A 283 3.44 6.43 -6.90
C PHE A 283 4.83 6.02 -7.38
N LEU A 284 5.03 5.83 -8.69
CA LEU A 284 6.36 5.64 -9.29
C LEU A 284 7.24 6.86 -9.04
N ASN A 285 6.76 8.06 -9.39
CA ASN A 285 7.51 9.30 -9.20
C ASN A 285 7.85 9.53 -7.73
N ALA A 286 6.92 9.27 -6.82
CA ALA A 286 7.17 9.37 -5.38
C ALA A 286 8.26 8.40 -4.92
N SER A 287 8.29 7.18 -5.50
CA SER A 287 9.32 6.19 -5.21
C SER A 287 10.70 6.66 -5.70
N LEU A 288 10.78 7.17 -6.92
CA LEU A 288 12.03 7.73 -7.46
C LEU A 288 12.50 8.94 -6.67
N TRP A 289 11.59 9.85 -6.33
CA TRP A 289 11.91 11.02 -5.51
C TRP A 289 12.41 10.64 -4.12
N ALA A 290 11.77 9.69 -3.46
CA ALA A 290 12.20 9.19 -2.16
C ALA A 290 13.61 8.59 -2.20
N LEU A 291 13.96 7.93 -3.32
CA LEU A 291 15.29 7.38 -3.59
C LEU A 291 16.34 8.43 -3.99
N GLY A 292 15.97 9.72 -4.11
CA GLY A 292 16.87 10.77 -4.58
C GLY A 292 17.17 10.72 -6.08
N MET A 293 16.27 10.10 -6.87
CA MET A 293 16.40 9.91 -8.32
C MET A 293 15.55 10.93 -9.09
N ASP A 294 15.57 12.19 -8.68
CA ASP A 294 14.70 13.26 -9.21
C ASP A 294 14.91 13.49 -10.73
N GLU A 295 16.15 13.34 -11.19
CA GLU A 295 16.55 13.56 -12.59
C GLU A 295 15.99 12.45 -13.53
N GLU A 296 15.72 11.27 -12.97
CA GLU A 296 15.15 10.15 -13.72
C GLU A 296 13.62 10.27 -13.91
N ILE A 297 12.97 11.17 -13.19
CA ILE A 297 11.53 11.37 -13.29
C ILE A 297 11.19 12.14 -14.56
N THR A 298 10.60 11.44 -15.54
CA THR A 298 10.09 12.03 -16.78
C THR A 298 8.59 11.78 -16.96
N PRO A 299 7.87 12.65 -17.70
CA PRO A 299 6.43 12.45 -17.93
C PRO A 299 6.06 11.16 -18.69
N THR A 300 7.04 10.55 -19.34
CA THR A 300 6.85 9.41 -20.25
C THR A 300 7.30 8.07 -19.66
N LEU A 301 7.67 8.02 -18.39
CA LEU A 301 8.00 6.76 -17.72
C LEU A 301 6.84 5.76 -17.84
N GLU A 302 7.18 4.52 -18.17
CA GLU A 302 6.19 3.46 -18.36
C GLU A 302 5.55 3.07 -17.01
N VAL A 303 4.23 3.03 -16.98
CA VAL A 303 3.44 2.68 -15.78
C VAL A 303 2.32 1.68 -16.11
N GLY A 304 2.40 1.03 -17.26
CA GLY A 304 1.44 0.01 -17.70
C GLY A 304 1.32 -1.12 -16.68
N ILE A 305 0.11 -1.66 -16.55
CA ILE A 305 -0.15 -2.82 -15.69
C ILE A 305 0.59 -4.03 -16.24
N VAL A 306 1.30 -4.75 -15.38
CA VAL A 306 2.04 -5.97 -15.71
C VAL A 306 1.27 -7.19 -15.23
N GLY A 307 0.93 -8.08 -16.16
CA GLY A 307 0.13 -9.27 -15.91
C GLY A 307 -1.36 -8.97 -15.68
N ALA A 308 -2.10 -9.97 -15.22
CA ALA A 308 -3.52 -9.83 -14.97
C ALA A 308 -3.78 -9.05 -13.67
N TYR A 309 -4.62 -8.02 -13.75
CA TYR A 309 -5.04 -7.26 -12.57
C TYR A 309 -6.56 -7.13 -12.52
N ASN A 310 -7.17 -7.82 -11.59
CA ASN A 310 -8.61 -7.82 -11.36
C ASN A 310 -8.88 -7.50 -9.89
N PRO A 311 -8.84 -6.23 -9.50
CA PRO A 311 -8.94 -5.84 -8.10
C PRO A 311 -10.32 -6.18 -7.52
N THR A 312 -10.35 -6.42 -6.21
CA THR A 312 -11.59 -6.47 -5.44
C THR A 312 -11.86 -5.12 -4.80
N PRO A 313 -13.14 -4.76 -4.57
CA PRO A 313 -13.48 -3.55 -3.86
C PRO A 313 -12.92 -3.54 -2.43
N TYR A 314 -12.54 -2.36 -1.94
CA TYR A 314 -12.14 -2.22 -0.55
C TYR A 314 -13.32 -2.50 0.39
N THR A 315 -13.04 -3.17 1.51
CA THR A 315 -14.01 -3.36 2.60
C THR A 315 -13.33 -3.95 3.84
N THR A 316 -13.65 -3.43 5.01
CA THR A 316 -13.01 -3.83 6.26
C THR A 316 -13.20 -5.31 6.56
N GLY A 317 -12.10 -6.05 6.65
CA GLY A 317 -12.04 -7.44 7.11
C GLY A 317 -12.72 -8.46 6.21
N SER A 318 -13.01 -8.13 4.94
CA SER A 318 -13.61 -9.07 3.99
C SER A 318 -13.29 -8.70 2.54
N LEU A 319 -13.75 -9.51 1.59
CA LEU A 319 -13.47 -9.40 0.16
C LEU A 319 -11.96 -9.51 -0.17
N TYR A 320 -11.27 -10.42 0.49
CA TYR A 320 -9.92 -10.82 0.14
C TYR A 320 -9.88 -12.33 -0.20
N PHE A 321 -8.85 -12.76 -0.92
CA PHE A 321 -8.72 -14.14 -1.36
C PHE A 321 -8.08 -15.01 -0.26
N GLU A 322 -8.78 -16.08 0.13
CA GLU A 322 -8.28 -17.10 1.05
C GLU A 322 -7.51 -18.19 0.31
N GLY A 323 -6.57 -18.83 0.98
CA GLY A 323 -5.77 -19.91 0.43
C GLY A 323 -4.65 -19.46 -0.50
N VAL A 324 -4.35 -18.16 -0.55
CA VAL A 324 -3.28 -17.59 -1.40
C VAL A 324 -2.00 -17.43 -0.60
N LYS A 325 -0.91 -17.98 -1.10
CA LYS A 325 0.43 -17.78 -0.54
C LYS A 325 1.23 -16.76 -1.36
N PRO A 326 2.24 -16.09 -0.79
CA PRO A 326 3.09 -15.19 -1.56
C PRO A 326 3.65 -15.81 -2.83
N ALA A 327 4.05 -17.08 -2.79
CA ALA A 327 4.58 -17.82 -3.94
C ALA A 327 3.58 -17.95 -5.11
N ASP A 328 2.28 -17.97 -4.84
CA ASP A 328 1.24 -18.06 -5.89
C ASP A 328 1.16 -16.80 -6.75
N LEU A 329 1.73 -15.69 -6.27
CA LEU A 329 1.80 -14.42 -6.97
C LEU A 329 3.11 -14.23 -7.74
N ALA A 330 4.00 -15.22 -7.73
CA ALA A 330 5.28 -15.13 -8.42
C ALA A 330 5.12 -15.11 -9.95
N GLY A 331 6.10 -14.48 -10.63
CA GLY A 331 6.12 -14.34 -12.09
C GLY A 331 5.32 -13.15 -12.61
N TRP A 332 5.66 -12.73 -13.83
CA TRP A 332 5.09 -11.52 -14.45
C TRP A 332 3.62 -11.64 -14.79
N GLU A 333 3.21 -12.81 -15.26
CA GLU A 333 1.84 -13.10 -15.69
C GLU A 333 0.92 -13.57 -14.55
N SER A 334 1.45 -13.72 -13.32
CA SER A 334 0.64 -14.13 -12.19
C SER A 334 -0.48 -13.11 -11.93
N SER A 335 -1.67 -13.63 -11.64
CA SER A 335 -2.80 -12.83 -11.20
C SER A 335 -2.69 -12.59 -9.68
N ILE A 336 -3.12 -11.41 -9.22
CA ILE A 336 -3.39 -11.20 -7.78
C ILE A 336 -4.54 -12.08 -7.26
N MET A 337 -5.17 -12.84 -8.15
CA MET A 337 -6.28 -13.76 -7.91
C MET A 337 -5.95 -15.09 -8.56
N PRO A 338 -5.13 -15.94 -7.93
CA PRO A 338 -4.82 -17.26 -8.45
C PRO A 338 -6.07 -18.08 -8.73
N GLU A 339 -6.02 -18.95 -9.74
CA GLU A 339 -7.11 -19.84 -10.08
C GLU A 339 -7.47 -20.72 -8.86
N GLY A 340 -8.75 -20.82 -8.55
CA GLY A 340 -9.27 -21.59 -7.40
C GLY A 340 -9.24 -20.83 -6.06
N ALA A 341 -8.67 -19.64 -5.98
CA ALA A 341 -8.73 -18.82 -4.77
C ALA A 341 -10.19 -18.46 -4.44
N LYS A 342 -10.54 -18.54 -3.17
CA LYS A 342 -11.90 -18.24 -2.69
C LYS A 342 -11.95 -16.83 -2.14
N LEU A 343 -12.90 -16.03 -2.62
CA LEU A 343 -13.13 -14.69 -2.09
C LEU A 343 -13.90 -14.79 -0.76
N ARG A 344 -13.24 -14.42 0.33
CA ARG A 344 -13.85 -14.34 1.65
C ARG A 344 -14.87 -13.21 1.73
N GLY A 345 -15.91 -13.41 2.55
CA GLY A 345 -16.91 -12.37 2.84
C GLY A 345 -18.10 -12.38 1.87
N LEU A 346 -18.18 -13.38 1.02
CA LEU A 346 -19.31 -13.62 0.11
C LEU A 346 -20.43 -14.46 0.75
N ASP A 347 -20.58 -14.44 2.07
CA ASP A 347 -21.70 -15.13 2.71
C ASP A 347 -23.01 -14.39 2.43
N THR A 348 -23.76 -14.91 1.46
CA THR A 348 -25.09 -14.41 1.07
C THR A 348 -26.24 -14.99 1.91
N LYS A 349 -25.97 -15.93 2.82
CA LYS A 349 -26.98 -16.51 3.72
C LYS A 349 -27.42 -15.56 4.82
N ASN A 350 -26.58 -14.57 5.15
CA ASN A 350 -26.85 -13.59 6.19
C ASN A 350 -27.32 -12.27 5.55
N GLU A 351 -28.53 -11.82 5.88
CA GLU A 351 -29.12 -10.58 5.32
C GLU A 351 -28.25 -9.33 5.51
N LYS A 352 -27.49 -9.22 6.60
CA LYS A 352 -26.57 -8.11 6.82
C LYS A 352 -25.40 -8.16 5.83
N SER A 353 -24.85 -9.34 5.60
CA SER A 353 -23.77 -9.56 4.62
C SER A 353 -24.28 -9.31 3.20
N LYS A 354 -25.48 -9.79 2.86
CA LYS A 354 -26.13 -9.55 1.57
C LYS A 354 -26.30 -8.06 1.28
N LYS A 355 -26.89 -7.29 2.21
CA LYS A 355 -27.03 -5.82 2.08
C LYS A 355 -25.69 -5.11 1.95
N ARG A 356 -24.64 -5.61 2.64
CA ARG A 356 -23.28 -5.06 2.52
C ARG A 356 -22.75 -5.29 1.11
N LEU A 357 -22.84 -6.51 0.58
CA LEU A 357 -22.40 -6.86 -0.76
C LEU A 357 -23.14 -6.06 -1.83
N GLN A 358 -24.46 -5.96 -1.76
CA GLN A 358 -25.26 -5.15 -2.66
C GLN A 358 -24.76 -3.70 -2.69
N ARG A 359 -24.47 -3.10 -1.53
CA ARG A 359 -23.91 -1.75 -1.44
C ARG A 359 -22.51 -1.64 -2.09
N VAL A 360 -21.62 -2.61 -1.84
CA VAL A 360 -20.26 -2.63 -2.37
C VAL A 360 -20.26 -2.76 -3.89
N PHE A 361 -21.10 -3.64 -4.43
CA PHE A 361 -21.14 -3.96 -5.86
C PHE A 361 -22.12 -3.11 -6.68
N LYS A 362 -22.94 -2.26 -6.04
CA LYS A 362 -23.94 -1.41 -6.72
C LYS A 362 -23.38 -0.66 -7.94
N ASN A 363 -22.17 -0.13 -7.83
CA ASN A 363 -21.50 0.64 -8.89
C ASN A 363 -20.41 -0.16 -9.63
N ARG A 364 -20.42 -1.50 -9.51
CA ARG A 364 -19.40 -2.39 -10.05
C ARG A 364 -20.03 -3.62 -10.71
N PRO A 365 -20.92 -3.45 -11.72
CA PRO A 365 -21.69 -4.57 -12.28
C PRO A 365 -20.80 -5.66 -12.87
N GLU A 366 -19.68 -5.31 -13.53
CA GLU A 366 -18.79 -6.29 -14.13
C GLU A 366 -18.04 -7.12 -13.07
N MET A 367 -17.64 -6.50 -11.96
CA MET A 367 -17.06 -7.23 -10.82
C MET A 367 -18.12 -8.13 -10.16
N ALA A 368 -19.37 -7.65 -10.03
CA ALA A 368 -20.45 -8.45 -9.50
C ALA A 368 -20.69 -9.71 -10.34
N LYS A 369 -20.81 -9.58 -11.66
CA LYS A 369 -20.94 -10.73 -12.58
C LYS A 369 -19.79 -11.73 -12.45
N LYS A 370 -18.56 -11.24 -12.29
CA LYS A 370 -17.38 -12.09 -12.16
C LYS A 370 -17.38 -12.89 -10.87
N HIS A 371 -17.77 -12.28 -9.75
CA HIS A 371 -17.73 -12.92 -8.44
C HIS A 371 -19.03 -13.61 -8.03
N PHE A 372 -20.17 -13.27 -8.68
CA PHE A 372 -21.51 -13.78 -8.41
C PHE A 372 -22.29 -14.06 -9.70
N PRO A 373 -21.82 -14.97 -10.55
CA PRO A 373 -22.46 -15.22 -11.84
C PRO A 373 -23.90 -15.69 -11.73
N GLU A 374 -24.28 -16.37 -10.64
CA GLU A 374 -25.65 -16.90 -10.44
C GLU A 374 -26.63 -15.81 -9.95
N GLU A 375 -26.18 -14.83 -9.19
CA GLU A 375 -27.04 -13.76 -8.67
C GLU A 375 -27.23 -12.61 -9.68
N ALA A 376 -26.26 -12.39 -10.56
CA ALA A 376 -26.36 -11.39 -11.64
C ALA A 376 -27.33 -11.81 -12.77
N ALA A 377 -27.76 -13.07 -12.81
CA ALA A 377 -28.71 -13.57 -13.80
C ALA A 377 -30.19 -13.37 -13.39
N THR A 378 -30.45 -12.78 -12.22
CA THR A 378 -31.82 -12.63 -11.65
C THR A 378 -32.28 -11.17 -11.58
N GLU A 379 -31.55 -10.22 -12.12
CA GLU A 379 -31.94 -8.83 -12.40
C GLU A 379 -32.04 -8.58 -13.92
#